data_9f23c8412792b304d7d9f3f89bbc1e08
#
_entry.id   9f23c8412792b304d7d9f3f89bbc1e08
#
_cell.length_a   1.000
_cell.length_b   1.000
_cell.length_c   1.000
_cell.angle_alpha   90.00
_cell.angle_beta   90.00
_cell.angle_gamma   90.00
#
_symmetry.space_group_name_H-M   'P 1'
#
loop_
_entity.id
_entity.type
_entity.pdbx_description
1 polymer ?
#
loop_
_entity_poly.entity_id
_entity_poly.type
_entity_poly.pdbx_seq_one_letter_code
_entity_poly.pdbx_strand_id
1 'polypeptide(L)'
;MHATFDFKGRRAIVCGGSRGIGLAIAKAFARAGASVSICARGEASLAEARAALEALGGKVHTARCDLGDGAAVTHYVQEAAAALGGIDALVNNASAFGHRDTDADWASSVAVDLMAPVRASHAAMPFLEHSKGAIVHLSSIAGLRPSTRTPPYGAVKAALVQYTQTQAAALAKKGIRVNCIAPGSIYFEGGVWDVRKREEPKLYEGTLARIPSGRFGRPEEIASVALFLASDAASWMTGQTLTVDGGQTLT
;
A
#
# COMPACT_ATOMS: atom_id res chain seq x y z
N MET A 1 22.61 -10.23 2.56
CA MET A 1 22.14 -10.70 1.23
C MET A 1 20.77 -10.06 1.00
N HIS A 2 20.62 -9.17 0.02
CA HIS A 2 19.31 -8.63 -0.31
C HIS A 2 18.67 -9.57 -1.33
N ALA A 3 17.44 -10.02 -1.07
CA ALA A 3 16.67 -10.75 -2.08
C ALA A 3 16.41 -9.81 -3.26
N THR A 4 16.87 -10.18 -4.44
CA THR A 4 16.61 -9.43 -5.67
C THR A 4 15.45 -10.10 -6.40
N PHE A 5 14.37 -9.35 -6.61
CA PHE A 5 13.25 -9.77 -7.45
C PHE A 5 13.40 -9.12 -8.81
N ASP A 6 13.18 -9.86 -9.89
CA ASP A 6 13.19 -9.33 -11.26
C ASP A 6 11.77 -9.00 -11.70
N PHE A 7 11.54 -7.74 -12.02
CA PHE A 7 10.28 -7.23 -12.54
C PHE A 7 10.44 -6.60 -13.94
N LYS A 8 11.50 -6.93 -14.67
CA LYS A 8 11.68 -6.46 -16.05
C LYS A 8 10.49 -6.84 -16.92
N GLY A 9 9.94 -5.85 -17.62
CA GLY A 9 8.75 -6.03 -18.45
C GLY A 9 7.43 -6.13 -17.67
N ARG A 10 7.45 -6.13 -16.34
CA ARG A 10 6.25 -6.09 -15.50
C ARG A 10 5.80 -4.65 -15.23
N ARG A 11 4.53 -4.50 -14.90
CA ARG A 11 3.83 -3.22 -14.75
C ARG A 11 3.16 -3.15 -13.39
N ALA A 12 3.57 -2.20 -12.57
CA ALA A 12 3.07 -2.03 -11.22
C ALA A 12 2.32 -0.70 -11.05
N ILE A 13 1.15 -0.74 -10.42
CA ILE A 13 0.39 0.43 -9.99
C ILE A 13 0.44 0.51 -8.47
N VAL A 14 0.81 1.69 -7.94
CA VAL A 14 0.82 1.96 -6.50
C VAL A 14 -0.12 3.14 -6.19
N CYS A 15 -1.30 2.83 -5.66
CA CYS A 15 -2.24 3.85 -5.20
C CYS A 15 -1.72 4.54 -3.93
N GLY A 16 -1.51 5.86 -3.99
CA GLY A 16 -0.89 6.61 -2.90
C GLY A 16 0.63 6.49 -2.87
N GLY A 17 1.29 6.62 -4.04
CA GLY A 17 2.72 6.38 -4.25
C GLY A 17 3.65 7.59 -4.13
N SER A 18 3.17 8.77 -3.68
CA SER A 18 3.99 10.00 -3.71
C SER A 18 4.92 10.20 -2.51
N ARG A 19 4.73 9.48 -1.40
CA ARG A 19 5.56 9.59 -0.19
C ARG A 19 5.54 8.32 0.66
N GLY A 20 6.42 8.26 1.66
CA GLY A 20 6.45 7.23 2.69
C GLY A 20 6.48 5.80 2.13
N ILE A 21 5.64 4.93 2.67
CA ILE A 21 5.57 3.50 2.30
C ILE A 21 5.27 3.34 0.80
N GLY A 22 4.28 4.07 0.27
CA GLY A 22 3.91 3.96 -1.14
C GLY A 22 5.03 4.35 -2.09
N LEU A 23 5.76 5.43 -1.79
CA LEU A 23 6.93 5.83 -2.60
C LEU A 23 8.07 4.80 -2.51
N ALA A 24 8.32 4.24 -1.32
CA ALA A 24 9.32 3.20 -1.15
C ALA A 24 8.97 1.94 -1.96
N ILE A 25 7.69 1.54 -1.97
CA ILE A 25 7.19 0.43 -2.78
C ILE A 25 7.38 0.74 -4.29
N ALA A 26 6.97 1.93 -4.74
CA ALA A 26 7.14 2.34 -6.13
C ALA A 26 8.62 2.34 -6.56
N LYS A 27 9.51 2.89 -5.72
CA LYS A 27 10.97 2.85 -5.96
C LYS A 27 11.52 1.43 -5.99
N ALA A 28 11.03 0.55 -5.15
CA ALA A 28 11.47 -0.84 -5.12
C ALA A 28 11.08 -1.58 -6.41
N PHE A 29 9.85 -1.39 -6.92
CA PHE A 29 9.43 -1.91 -8.22
C PHE A 29 10.27 -1.35 -9.37
N ALA A 30 10.51 -0.03 -9.39
CA ALA A 30 11.33 0.61 -10.42
C ALA A 30 12.78 0.07 -10.43
N ARG A 31 13.41 -0.08 -9.25
CA ARG A 31 14.75 -0.70 -9.12
C ARG A 31 14.78 -2.15 -9.57
N ALA A 32 13.67 -2.86 -9.43
CA ALA A 32 13.52 -4.23 -9.91
C ALA A 32 13.22 -4.32 -11.42
N GLY A 33 13.15 -3.20 -12.13
CA GLY A 33 12.97 -3.13 -13.59
C GLY A 33 11.52 -3.00 -14.06
N ALA A 34 10.55 -2.82 -13.14
CA ALA A 34 9.15 -2.61 -13.51
C ALA A 34 8.91 -1.23 -14.14
N SER A 35 7.93 -1.16 -15.04
CA SER A 35 7.23 0.09 -15.34
C SER A 35 6.27 0.41 -14.21
N VAL A 36 6.25 1.66 -13.72
CA VAL A 36 5.53 2.02 -12.50
C VAL A 36 4.56 3.16 -12.74
N SER A 37 3.34 3.02 -12.22
CA SER A 37 2.39 4.12 -12.10
C SER A 37 2.10 4.43 -10.63
N ILE A 38 2.05 5.71 -10.30
CA ILE A 38 1.63 6.19 -8.98
C ILE A 38 0.56 7.26 -9.08
N CYS A 39 -0.28 7.38 -8.05
CA CYS A 39 -1.18 8.51 -7.92
C CYS A 39 -1.14 9.13 -6.52
N ALA A 40 -1.51 10.40 -6.44
CA ALA A 40 -1.74 11.14 -5.22
C ALA A 40 -2.57 12.41 -5.52
N ARG A 41 -2.97 13.13 -4.46
CA ARG A 41 -3.74 14.39 -4.61
C ARG A 41 -2.87 15.60 -4.90
N GLY A 42 -1.65 15.63 -4.35
CA GLY A 42 -0.74 16.78 -4.41
C GLY A 42 0.16 16.76 -5.63
N GLU A 43 0.11 17.79 -6.47
CA GLU A 43 0.91 17.90 -7.68
C GLU A 43 2.42 18.00 -7.40
N ALA A 44 2.81 18.82 -6.41
CA ALA A 44 4.22 18.96 -6.04
C ALA A 44 4.84 17.63 -5.59
N SER A 45 4.17 16.90 -4.68
CA SER A 45 4.66 15.60 -4.21
C SER A 45 4.68 14.54 -5.33
N LEU A 46 3.78 14.62 -6.31
CA LEU A 46 3.80 13.77 -7.50
C LEU A 46 4.98 14.08 -8.40
N ALA A 47 5.29 15.37 -8.63
CA ALA A 47 6.42 15.79 -9.45
C ALA A 47 7.76 15.34 -8.85
N GLU A 48 7.94 15.51 -7.53
CA GLU A 48 9.13 15.02 -6.81
C GLU A 48 9.27 13.50 -6.88
N ALA A 49 8.15 12.79 -6.64
CA ALA A 49 8.13 11.33 -6.72
C ALA A 49 8.43 10.84 -8.14
N ARG A 50 7.87 11.49 -9.16
CA ARG A 50 8.14 11.20 -10.58
C ARG A 50 9.62 11.32 -10.90
N ALA A 51 10.24 12.45 -10.56
CA ALA A 51 11.68 12.67 -10.80
C ALA A 51 12.52 11.59 -10.11
N ALA A 52 12.18 11.24 -8.85
CA ALA A 52 12.87 10.21 -8.10
C ALA A 52 12.69 8.78 -8.67
N LEU A 53 11.59 8.50 -9.35
CA LEU A 53 11.35 7.22 -10.03
C LEU A 53 12.03 7.17 -11.41
N GLU A 54 11.95 8.26 -12.19
CA GLU A 54 12.61 8.36 -13.51
C GLU A 54 14.13 8.21 -13.39
N ALA A 55 14.73 8.72 -12.32
CA ALA A 55 16.16 8.54 -12.01
C ALA A 55 16.59 7.07 -11.78
N LEU A 56 15.64 6.15 -11.54
CA LEU A 56 15.90 4.72 -11.36
C LEU A 56 15.84 3.95 -12.70
N GLY A 57 15.46 4.60 -13.77
CA GLY A 57 15.22 3.99 -15.08
C GLY A 57 13.83 3.35 -15.18
N GLY A 58 13.42 3.04 -16.39
CA GLY A 58 12.11 2.45 -16.68
C GLY A 58 11.03 3.48 -16.97
N LYS A 59 9.85 2.99 -17.32
CA LYS A 59 8.70 3.82 -17.66
C LYS A 59 7.95 4.23 -16.40
N VAL A 60 7.73 5.52 -16.24
CA VAL A 60 7.01 6.09 -15.09
C VAL A 60 5.76 6.83 -15.57
N HIS A 61 4.63 6.52 -14.97
CA HIS A 61 3.37 7.24 -15.13
C HIS A 61 2.93 7.82 -13.78
N THR A 62 2.45 9.05 -13.77
CA THR A 62 1.93 9.70 -12.57
C THR A 62 0.64 10.44 -12.89
N ALA A 63 -0.36 10.32 -12.05
CA ALA A 63 -1.62 11.04 -12.21
C ALA A 63 -2.13 11.61 -10.89
N ARG A 64 -2.77 12.78 -10.96
CA ARG A 64 -3.52 13.30 -9.83
C ARG A 64 -4.81 12.51 -9.67
N CYS A 65 -5.04 11.96 -8.47
CA CYS A 65 -6.26 11.22 -8.17
C CYS A 65 -6.65 11.42 -6.71
N ASP A 66 -7.88 11.80 -6.47
CA ASP A 66 -8.50 11.67 -5.15
C ASP A 66 -9.10 10.28 -5.03
N LEU A 67 -8.47 9.45 -4.20
CA LEU A 67 -8.92 8.07 -3.99
C LEU A 67 -10.22 7.97 -3.18
N GLY A 68 -10.73 9.06 -2.62
CA GLY A 68 -12.09 9.14 -2.07
C GLY A 68 -13.17 9.16 -3.15
N ASP A 69 -12.85 9.61 -4.37
CA ASP A 69 -13.75 9.65 -5.51
C ASP A 69 -13.66 8.35 -6.34
N GLY A 70 -14.77 7.63 -6.40
CA GLY A 70 -14.82 6.35 -7.11
C GLY A 70 -14.63 6.44 -8.62
N ALA A 71 -15.11 7.52 -9.24
CA ALA A 71 -14.92 7.75 -10.67
C ALA A 71 -13.46 8.07 -10.98
N ALA A 72 -12.82 8.91 -10.16
CA ALA A 72 -11.40 9.22 -10.28
C ALA A 72 -10.51 7.97 -10.11
N VAL A 73 -10.83 7.07 -9.17
CA VAL A 73 -10.11 5.80 -9.00
C VAL A 73 -10.17 4.94 -10.26
N THR A 74 -11.38 4.77 -10.81
CA THR A 74 -11.58 3.96 -12.02
C THR A 74 -10.83 4.55 -13.22
N HIS A 75 -10.95 5.86 -13.41
CA HIS A 75 -10.26 6.57 -14.49
C HIS A 75 -8.73 6.44 -14.36
N TYR A 76 -8.18 6.68 -13.16
CA TYR A 76 -6.75 6.54 -12.91
C TYR A 76 -6.22 5.15 -13.26
N VAL A 77 -6.89 4.09 -12.84
CA VAL A 77 -6.43 2.71 -13.10
C VAL A 77 -6.44 2.40 -14.60
N GLN A 78 -7.46 2.86 -15.33
CA GLN A 78 -7.54 2.70 -16.79
C GLN A 78 -6.45 3.49 -17.52
N GLU A 79 -6.24 4.75 -17.14
CA GLU A 79 -5.17 5.61 -17.67
C GLU A 79 -3.79 5.00 -17.42
N ALA A 80 -3.52 4.55 -16.20
CA ALA A 80 -2.29 3.89 -15.85
C ALA A 80 -2.05 2.59 -16.64
N ALA A 81 -3.09 1.77 -16.81
CA ALA A 81 -3.03 0.56 -17.62
C ALA A 81 -2.70 0.87 -19.09
N ALA A 82 -3.34 1.88 -19.67
CA ALA A 82 -3.04 2.34 -21.03
C ALA A 82 -1.61 2.87 -21.15
N ALA A 83 -1.20 3.71 -20.20
CA ALA A 83 0.15 4.27 -20.18
C ALA A 83 1.23 3.19 -20.05
N LEU A 84 1.04 2.17 -19.21
CA LEU A 84 2.03 1.11 -18.99
C LEU A 84 1.92 -0.05 -20.00
N GLY A 85 0.78 -0.21 -20.65
CA GLY A 85 0.47 -1.34 -21.52
C GLY A 85 -0.09 -2.55 -20.78
N GLY A 86 -0.71 -2.35 -19.61
CA GLY A 86 -1.34 -3.38 -18.77
C GLY A 86 -0.99 -3.25 -17.30
N ILE A 87 -1.36 -4.28 -16.49
CA ILE A 87 -1.11 -4.33 -15.04
C ILE A 87 -0.70 -5.76 -14.67
N ASP A 88 0.42 -5.92 -13.96
CA ASP A 88 0.88 -7.18 -13.36
C ASP A 88 0.78 -7.15 -11.84
N ALA A 89 0.93 -5.97 -11.23
CA ALA A 89 0.79 -5.78 -9.81
C ALA A 89 -0.02 -4.52 -9.48
N LEU A 90 -1.01 -4.67 -8.59
CA LEU A 90 -1.75 -3.56 -8.00
C LEU A 90 -1.45 -3.48 -6.51
N VAL A 91 -0.95 -2.33 -6.05
CA VAL A 91 -0.70 -2.08 -4.63
C VAL A 91 -1.64 -0.99 -4.12
N ASN A 92 -2.56 -1.36 -3.25
CA ASN A 92 -3.49 -0.46 -2.58
C ASN A 92 -2.89 0.01 -1.25
N ASN A 93 -2.18 1.16 -1.27
CA ASN A 93 -1.44 1.66 -0.11
C ASN A 93 -2.03 2.93 0.50
N ALA A 94 -2.81 3.71 -0.22
CA ALA A 94 -3.31 4.98 0.29
C ALA A 94 -4.14 4.85 1.58
N SER A 95 -4.09 5.89 2.41
CA SER A 95 -4.88 5.98 3.62
C SER A 95 -5.30 7.43 3.90
N ALA A 96 -6.54 7.62 4.36
CA ALA A 96 -7.03 8.88 4.93
C ALA A 96 -6.59 9.03 6.39
N PHE A 97 -6.28 7.94 7.06
CA PHE A 97 -5.85 7.89 8.45
C PHE A 97 -6.82 8.61 9.41
N GLY A 98 -8.12 8.32 9.32
CA GLY A 98 -9.11 8.84 10.25
C GLY A 98 -8.79 8.44 11.69
N HIS A 99 -8.55 9.42 12.55
CA HIS A 99 -8.05 9.18 13.90
C HIS A 99 -9.03 9.60 14.99
N ARG A 100 -10.06 10.39 14.68
CA ARG A 100 -11.11 10.76 15.60
C ARG A 100 -12.36 9.91 15.38
N ASP A 101 -13.09 9.67 16.44
CA ASP A 101 -14.38 8.96 16.38
C ASP A 101 -15.49 9.94 15.98
N THR A 102 -15.43 10.44 14.75
CA THR A 102 -16.37 11.37 14.14
C THR A 102 -16.88 10.88 12.80
N ASP A 103 -18.10 11.23 12.42
CA ASP A 103 -18.69 10.86 11.13
C ASP A 103 -17.77 11.20 9.95
N ALA A 104 -17.09 12.34 9.99
CA ALA A 104 -16.19 12.78 8.94
C ALA A 104 -14.96 11.87 8.80
N ASP A 105 -14.34 11.48 9.93
CA ASP A 105 -13.19 10.56 9.91
C ASP A 105 -13.62 9.14 9.53
N TRP A 106 -14.81 8.68 9.92
CA TRP A 106 -15.42 7.44 9.44
C TRP A 106 -15.65 7.47 7.94
N ALA A 107 -16.32 8.51 7.44
CA ALA A 107 -16.61 8.63 6.01
C ALA A 107 -15.33 8.64 5.15
N SER A 108 -14.32 9.40 5.56
CA SER A 108 -13.03 9.46 4.84
C SER A 108 -12.26 8.13 4.89
N SER A 109 -12.24 7.46 6.05
CA SER A 109 -11.58 6.15 6.19
C SER A 109 -12.28 5.08 5.35
N VAL A 110 -13.61 5.03 5.37
CA VAL A 110 -14.36 4.10 4.51
C VAL A 110 -14.10 4.39 3.03
N ALA A 111 -14.12 5.65 2.61
CA ALA A 111 -13.95 6.01 1.22
C ALA A 111 -12.55 5.66 0.69
N VAL A 112 -11.49 6.00 1.44
CA VAL A 112 -10.09 5.88 0.99
C VAL A 112 -9.45 4.56 1.39
N ASP A 113 -9.65 4.10 2.64
CA ASP A 113 -8.94 2.93 3.15
C ASP A 113 -9.63 1.60 2.81
N LEU A 114 -10.93 1.63 2.43
CA LEU A 114 -11.69 0.45 2.06
C LEU A 114 -12.22 0.50 0.63
N MET A 115 -13.02 1.52 0.29
CA MET A 115 -13.68 1.57 -1.01
C MET A 115 -12.74 1.85 -2.17
N ALA A 116 -11.67 2.62 -1.98
CA ALA A 116 -10.67 2.81 -3.04
C ALA A 116 -9.95 1.50 -3.41
N PRO A 117 -9.44 0.66 -2.45
CA PRO A 117 -8.97 -0.69 -2.76
C PRO A 117 -9.96 -1.56 -3.55
N VAL A 118 -11.25 -1.54 -3.17
CA VAL A 118 -12.29 -2.29 -3.87
C VAL A 118 -12.43 -1.81 -5.31
N ARG A 119 -12.57 -0.51 -5.52
CA ARG A 119 -12.75 0.12 -6.84
C ARG A 119 -11.53 -0.05 -7.74
N ALA A 120 -10.33 0.17 -7.18
CA ALA A 120 -9.08 -0.02 -7.93
C ALA A 120 -8.90 -1.48 -8.35
N SER A 121 -9.23 -2.43 -7.47
CA SER A 121 -9.19 -3.86 -7.80
C SER A 121 -10.17 -4.21 -8.91
N HIS A 122 -11.40 -3.70 -8.86
CA HIS A 122 -12.40 -3.93 -9.92
C HIS A 122 -11.94 -3.35 -11.26
N ALA A 123 -11.42 -2.13 -11.27
CA ALA A 123 -10.92 -1.47 -12.49
C ALA A 123 -9.69 -2.18 -13.08
N ALA A 124 -8.83 -2.76 -12.24
CA ALA A 124 -7.64 -3.49 -12.67
C ALA A 124 -7.94 -4.93 -13.14
N MET A 125 -9.12 -5.47 -12.85
CA MET A 125 -9.45 -6.88 -13.05
C MET A 125 -9.18 -7.40 -14.47
N PRO A 126 -9.59 -6.75 -15.57
CA PRO A 126 -9.34 -7.28 -16.93
C PRO A 126 -7.84 -7.46 -17.22
N PHE A 127 -7.01 -6.55 -16.71
CA PHE A 127 -5.56 -6.57 -16.91
C PHE A 127 -4.90 -7.64 -16.05
N LEU A 128 -5.32 -7.78 -14.79
CA LEU A 128 -4.81 -8.80 -13.87
C LEU A 128 -5.23 -10.22 -14.29
N GLU A 129 -6.42 -10.40 -14.86
CA GLU A 129 -6.83 -11.69 -15.44
C GLU A 129 -5.94 -12.10 -16.62
N HIS A 130 -5.57 -11.13 -17.46
CA HIS A 130 -4.67 -11.38 -18.60
C HIS A 130 -3.26 -11.73 -18.13
N SER A 131 -2.72 -10.99 -17.17
CA SER A 131 -1.34 -11.16 -16.68
C SER A 131 -1.16 -12.28 -15.65
N LYS A 132 -2.25 -12.81 -15.07
CA LYS A 132 -2.22 -13.67 -13.88
C LYS A 132 -1.48 -13.00 -12.71
N GLY A 133 -1.76 -11.71 -12.52
CA GLY A 133 -1.00 -10.82 -11.66
C GLY A 133 -1.31 -10.96 -10.18
N ALA A 134 -0.89 -9.93 -9.42
CA ALA A 134 -1.06 -9.90 -7.96
C ALA A 134 -1.66 -8.58 -7.46
N ILE A 135 -2.46 -8.68 -6.41
CA ILE A 135 -2.96 -7.54 -5.63
C ILE A 135 -2.31 -7.59 -4.24
N VAL A 136 -1.78 -6.46 -3.79
CA VAL A 136 -1.25 -6.29 -2.44
C VAL A 136 -1.99 -5.14 -1.75
N HIS A 137 -2.71 -5.47 -0.69
CA HIS A 137 -3.38 -4.48 0.15
C HIS A 137 -2.48 -4.05 1.31
N LEU A 138 -2.47 -2.76 1.66
CA LEU A 138 -1.83 -2.25 2.87
C LEU A 138 -2.89 -2.05 3.96
N SER A 139 -2.95 -3.01 4.89
CA SER A 139 -3.69 -2.87 6.14
C SER A 139 -2.82 -2.19 7.21
N SER A 140 -2.90 -2.60 8.44
CA SER A 140 -2.12 -2.14 9.60
C SER A 140 -2.27 -3.14 10.74
N ILE A 141 -1.34 -3.15 11.69
CA ILE A 141 -1.54 -3.84 12.98
C ILE A 141 -2.75 -3.28 13.75
N ALA A 142 -3.20 -2.05 13.45
CA ALA A 142 -4.43 -1.48 13.99
C ALA A 142 -5.69 -2.25 13.57
N GLY A 143 -5.66 -2.97 12.45
CA GLY A 143 -6.74 -3.85 12.00
C GLY A 143 -6.69 -5.26 12.60
N LEU A 144 -5.64 -5.59 13.35
CA LEU A 144 -5.42 -6.92 13.94
C LEU A 144 -5.68 -6.95 15.47
N ARG A 145 -5.81 -5.79 16.09
CA ARG A 145 -6.02 -5.62 17.53
C ARG A 145 -6.86 -4.37 17.82
N PRO A 146 -7.40 -4.20 19.03
CA PRO A 146 -8.14 -2.98 19.40
C PRO A 146 -7.34 -1.71 19.12
N SER A 147 -7.95 -0.75 18.43
CA SER A 147 -7.35 0.52 18.03
C SER A 147 -8.11 1.70 18.63
N THR A 148 -8.06 1.84 19.94
CA THR A 148 -8.84 2.84 20.70
C THR A 148 -8.49 4.29 20.37
N ARG A 149 -7.31 4.53 19.82
CA ARG A 149 -6.85 5.89 19.44
C ARG A 149 -7.22 6.27 18.00
N THR A 150 -7.58 5.31 17.17
CA THR A 150 -7.92 5.50 15.76
C THR A 150 -9.05 4.52 15.38
N PRO A 151 -10.28 4.67 15.97
CA PRO A 151 -11.34 3.69 15.77
C PRO A 151 -11.73 3.49 14.32
N PRO A 152 -11.98 4.53 13.50
CA PRO A 152 -12.33 4.36 12.09
C PRO A 152 -11.23 3.64 11.30
N TYR A 153 -9.97 4.08 11.49
CA TYR A 153 -8.83 3.48 10.82
C TYR A 153 -8.67 1.99 11.15
N GLY A 154 -8.72 1.63 12.45
CA GLY A 154 -8.61 0.23 12.88
C GLY A 154 -9.70 -0.65 12.25
N ALA A 155 -10.96 -0.18 12.29
CA ALA A 155 -12.10 -0.91 11.75
C ALA A 155 -11.98 -1.14 10.23
N VAL A 156 -11.66 -0.11 9.45
CA VAL A 156 -11.53 -0.26 7.98
C VAL A 156 -10.32 -1.11 7.59
N LYS A 157 -9.22 -1.07 8.38
CA LYS A 157 -8.05 -1.93 8.16
C LYS A 157 -8.34 -3.40 8.50
N ALA A 158 -9.21 -3.68 9.49
CA ALA A 158 -9.73 -5.01 9.75
C ALA A 158 -10.64 -5.51 8.61
N ALA A 159 -11.53 -4.63 8.11
CA ALA A 159 -12.37 -4.95 6.95
C ALA A 159 -11.52 -5.27 5.70
N LEU A 160 -10.42 -4.56 5.49
CA LEU A 160 -9.51 -4.81 4.36
C LEU A 160 -8.80 -6.18 4.48
N VAL A 161 -8.45 -6.62 5.69
CA VAL A 161 -7.93 -7.97 5.95
C VAL A 161 -8.94 -9.03 5.53
N GLN A 162 -10.20 -8.90 5.96
CA GLN A 162 -11.26 -9.82 5.57
C GLN A 162 -11.57 -9.77 4.06
N TYR A 163 -11.57 -8.59 3.47
CA TYR A 163 -11.76 -8.43 2.03
C TYR A 163 -10.65 -9.11 1.22
N THR A 164 -9.40 -9.05 1.70
CA THR A 164 -8.27 -9.75 1.09
C THR A 164 -8.52 -11.26 0.96
N GLN A 165 -9.00 -11.90 2.02
CA GLN A 165 -9.30 -13.34 2.05
C GLN A 165 -10.44 -13.68 1.07
N THR A 166 -11.52 -12.90 1.10
CA THR A 166 -12.68 -13.08 0.22
C THR A 166 -12.28 -12.92 -1.25
N GLN A 167 -11.52 -11.86 -1.56
CA GLN A 167 -11.06 -11.58 -2.91
C GLN A 167 -10.07 -12.64 -3.41
N ALA A 168 -9.17 -13.10 -2.55
CA ALA A 168 -8.25 -14.19 -2.87
C ALA A 168 -8.98 -15.48 -3.24
N ALA A 169 -9.98 -15.89 -2.45
CA ALA A 169 -10.79 -17.07 -2.73
C ALA A 169 -11.54 -16.96 -4.06
N ALA A 170 -12.11 -15.78 -4.35
CA ALA A 170 -12.85 -15.53 -5.59
C ALA A 170 -11.94 -15.54 -6.84
N LEU A 171 -10.68 -15.08 -6.71
CA LEU A 171 -9.77 -14.86 -7.83
C LEU A 171 -8.74 -15.98 -8.05
N ALA A 172 -8.59 -16.91 -7.11
CA ALA A 172 -7.60 -17.99 -7.20
C ALA A 172 -7.72 -18.82 -8.49
N LYS A 173 -8.96 -19.19 -8.89
CA LYS A 173 -9.19 -19.92 -10.14
C LYS A 173 -8.83 -19.13 -11.41
N LYS A 174 -8.75 -17.79 -11.31
CA LYS A 174 -8.30 -16.92 -12.39
C LYS A 174 -6.79 -16.74 -12.42
N GLY A 175 -6.07 -17.35 -11.48
CA GLY A 175 -4.62 -17.26 -11.34
C GLY A 175 -4.14 -15.95 -10.73
N ILE A 176 -5.03 -15.13 -10.14
CA ILE A 176 -4.70 -13.87 -9.49
C ILE A 176 -4.50 -14.12 -8.01
N ARG A 177 -3.38 -13.66 -7.47
CA ARG A 177 -3.07 -13.73 -6.04
C ARG A 177 -3.43 -12.43 -5.34
N VAL A 178 -4.01 -12.52 -4.16
CA VAL A 178 -4.35 -11.34 -3.35
C VAL A 178 -3.83 -11.55 -1.94
N ASN A 179 -2.94 -10.67 -1.49
CA ASN A 179 -2.38 -10.72 -0.15
C ASN A 179 -2.40 -9.34 0.50
N CYS A 180 -2.22 -9.31 1.80
CA CYS A 180 -2.22 -8.10 2.61
C CYS A 180 -0.93 -7.98 3.41
N ILE A 181 -0.48 -6.75 3.62
CA ILE A 181 0.57 -6.43 4.58
C ILE A 181 -0.07 -5.63 5.71
N ALA A 182 0.26 -5.97 6.95
CA ALA A 182 -0.12 -5.24 8.15
C ALA A 182 1.15 -4.62 8.78
N PRO A 183 1.54 -3.40 8.37
CA PRO A 183 2.69 -2.72 8.95
C PRO A 183 2.45 -2.36 10.41
N GLY A 184 3.52 -2.38 11.20
CA GLY A 184 3.59 -1.74 12.50
C GLY A 184 3.84 -0.23 12.38
N SER A 185 4.47 0.33 13.38
CA SER A 185 4.85 1.75 13.40
C SER A 185 6.05 1.99 12.49
N ILE A 186 5.83 2.70 11.37
CA ILE A 186 6.84 2.99 10.34
C ILE A 186 7.20 4.47 10.38
N TYR A 187 8.50 4.76 10.54
CA TYR A 187 9.01 6.14 10.57
C TYR A 187 9.51 6.57 9.19
N PHE A 188 9.10 7.75 8.77
CA PHE A 188 9.67 8.50 7.65
C PHE A 188 9.41 9.98 7.84
N GLU A 189 10.23 10.83 7.24
CA GLU A 189 10.13 12.28 7.33
C GLU A 189 8.78 12.78 6.79
N GLY A 190 8.14 13.69 7.52
CA GLY A 190 6.78 14.17 7.22
C GLY A 190 5.67 13.13 7.47
N GLY A 191 5.99 11.95 7.97
CA GLY A 191 5.03 10.92 8.36
C GLY A 191 4.43 11.14 9.74
N VAL A 192 3.43 10.31 10.09
CA VAL A 192 2.72 10.40 11.38
C VAL A 192 3.68 10.31 12.56
N TRP A 193 4.67 9.42 12.53
CA TRP A 193 5.61 9.25 13.63
C TRP A 193 6.68 10.35 13.70
N ASP A 194 7.00 11.01 12.58
CA ASP A 194 7.84 12.20 12.56
C ASP A 194 7.12 13.39 13.19
N VAL A 195 5.84 13.60 12.87
CA VAL A 195 5.00 14.62 13.52
C VAL A 195 4.87 14.33 15.02
N ARG A 196 4.53 13.11 15.40
CA ARG A 196 4.38 12.72 16.82
C ARG A 196 5.66 12.83 17.63
N LYS A 197 6.81 12.60 17.03
CA LYS A 197 8.11 12.81 17.69
C LYS A 197 8.28 14.24 18.17
N ARG A 198 7.74 15.22 17.42
CA ARG A 198 7.82 16.65 17.75
C ARG A 198 6.68 17.12 18.64
N GLU A 199 5.47 16.68 18.36
CA GLU A 199 4.24 17.18 18.97
C GLU A 199 3.76 16.34 20.15
N GLU A 200 4.02 15.02 20.14
CA GLU A 200 3.59 14.06 21.16
C GLU A 200 4.76 13.14 21.61
N PRO A 201 5.90 13.68 22.14
CA PRO A 201 7.09 12.89 22.42
C PRO A 201 6.86 11.72 23.38
N LYS A 202 5.99 11.88 24.38
CA LYS A 202 5.63 10.78 25.30
C LYS A 202 4.94 9.61 24.58
N LEU A 203 4.10 9.91 23.57
CA LEU A 203 3.47 8.87 22.76
C LEU A 203 4.50 8.19 21.85
N TYR A 204 5.39 8.97 21.25
CA TYR A 204 6.47 8.45 20.41
C TYR A 204 7.35 7.48 21.20
N GLU A 205 7.88 7.92 22.35
CA GLU A 205 8.75 7.12 23.23
C GLU A 205 8.02 5.88 23.79
N GLY A 206 6.77 6.05 24.26
CA GLY A 206 5.98 4.95 24.76
C GLY A 206 5.61 3.92 23.69
N THR A 207 5.52 4.34 22.43
CA THR A 207 5.33 3.39 21.32
C THR A 207 6.63 2.69 20.99
N LEU A 208 7.75 3.43 20.92
CA LEU A 208 9.08 2.88 20.68
C LEU A 208 9.43 1.80 21.70
N ALA A 209 9.18 2.07 22.99
CA ALA A 209 9.45 1.12 24.09
C ALA A 209 8.68 -0.20 23.96
N ARG A 210 7.56 -0.21 23.25
CA ARG A 210 6.73 -1.43 23.00
C ARG A 210 7.11 -2.19 21.74
N ILE A 211 8.08 -1.73 20.98
CA ILE A 211 8.55 -2.45 19.78
C ILE A 211 9.75 -3.32 20.20
N PRO A 212 9.61 -4.66 20.22
CA PRO A 212 10.71 -5.55 20.65
C PRO A 212 12.01 -5.36 19.87
N SER A 213 11.91 -5.01 18.59
CA SER A 213 13.11 -4.71 17.77
C SER A 213 13.81 -3.39 18.13
N GLY A 214 13.32 -2.63 19.13
CA GLY A 214 13.96 -1.42 19.66
C GLY A 214 13.97 -0.22 18.73
N ARG A 215 13.24 -0.24 17.62
CA ARG A 215 13.14 0.85 16.66
C ARG A 215 11.83 0.85 15.88
N PHE A 216 11.49 1.98 15.34
CA PHE A 216 10.46 2.04 14.28
C PHE A 216 10.92 1.31 13.02
N GLY A 217 9.96 0.75 12.27
CA GLY A 217 10.22 0.20 10.95
C GLY A 217 10.50 1.30 9.92
N ARG A 218 11.10 0.92 8.80
CA ARG A 218 11.37 1.80 7.66
C ARG A 218 10.48 1.45 6.48
N PRO A 219 10.09 2.41 5.62
CA PRO A 219 9.30 2.17 4.43
C PRO A 219 9.85 1.06 3.53
N GLU A 220 11.18 0.95 3.41
CA GLU A 220 11.87 -0.03 2.58
C GLU A 220 11.61 -1.48 3.06
N GLU A 221 11.39 -1.67 4.36
CA GLU A 221 11.09 -3.00 4.91
C GLU A 221 9.69 -3.47 4.47
N ILE A 222 8.74 -2.55 4.39
CA ILE A 222 7.41 -2.83 3.83
C ILE A 222 7.48 -3.04 2.31
N ALA A 223 8.29 -2.23 1.62
CA ALA A 223 8.48 -2.34 0.19
C ALA A 223 9.06 -3.70 -0.23
N SER A 224 10.01 -4.24 0.53
CA SER A 224 10.59 -5.56 0.28
C SER A 224 9.54 -6.67 0.36
N VAL A 225 8.63 -6.60 1.33
CA VAL A 225 7.51 -7.56 1.46
C VAL A 225 6.48 -7.39 0.34
N ALA A 226 6.20 -6.14 -0.08
CA ALA A 226 5.29 -5.89 -1.20
C ALA A 226 5.84 -6.49 -2.52
N LEU A 227 7.15 -6.33 -2.79
CA LEU A 227 7.80 -6.97 -3.93
C LEU A 227 7.73 -8.50 -3.86
N PHE A 228 8.05 -9.07 -2.70
CA PHE A 228 7.95 -10.51 -2.49
C PHE A 228 6.54 -11.01 -2.80
N LEU A 229 5.51 -10.41 -2.23
CA LEU A 229 4.12 -10.81 -2.45
C LEU A 229 3.65 -10.65 -3.90
N ALA A 230 4.19 -9.66 -4.62
CA ALA A 230 3.89 -9.45 -6.03
C ALA A 230 4.70 -10.37 -6.96
N SER A 231 5.82 -10.95 -6.51
CA SER A 231 6.72 -11.77 -7.31
C SER A 231 6.27 -13.23 -7.43
N ASP A 232 6.90 -13.96 -8.35
CA ASP A 232 6.69 -15.41 -8.54
C ASP A 232 7.21 -16.23 -7.34
N ALA A 233 8.08 -15.66 -6.48
CA ALA A 233 8.50 -16.29 -5.23
C ALA A 233 7.35 -16.51 -4.24
N ALA A 234 6.25 -15.75 -4.38
CA ALA A 234 5.02 -15.92 -3.62
C ALA A 234 3.92 -16.64 -4.42
N SER A 235 4.26 -17.42 -5.45
CA SER A 235 3.30 -18.06 -6.37
C SER A 235 2.27 -18.96 -5.68
N TRP A 236 2.59 -19.51 -4.51
CA TRP A 236 1.69 -20.36 -3.71
C TRP A 236 1.06 -19.63 -2.51
N MET A 237 1.17 -18.29 -2.48
CA MET A 237 0.62 -17.46 -1.40
C MET A 237 -0.55 -16.61 -1.91
N THR A 238 -1.75 -16.83 -1.34
CA THR A 238 -2.92 -16.00 -1.57
C THR A 238 -3.78 -15.98 -0.31
N GLY A 239 -4.50 -14.88 -0.07
CA GLY A 239 -5.36 -14.70 1.11
C GLY A 239 -4.61 -14.45 2.42
N GLN A 240 -3.29 -14.24 2.37
CA GLN A 240 -2.48 -14.08 3.58
C GLN A 240 -2.37 -12.61 4.01
N THR A 241 -2.30 -12.39 5.32
CA THR A 241 -1.93 -11.10 5.91
C THR A 241 -0.59 -11.25 6.62
N LEU A 242 0.44 -10.58 6.09
CA LEU A 242 1.77 -10.59 6.70
C LEU A 242 1.94 -9.39 7.62
N THR A 243 2.15 -9.65 8.90
CA THR A 243 2.52 -8.62 9.88
C THR A 243 3.99 -8.27 9.74
N VAL A 244 4.30 -6.97 9.59
CA VAL A 244 5.66 -6.45 9.44
C VAL A 244 5.84 -5.31 10.44
N ASP A 245 6.16 -5.63 11.67
CA ASP A 245 5.99 -4.72 12.81
C ASP A 245 7.11 -4.75 13.87
N GLY A 246 8.19 -5.49 13.62
CA GLY A 246 9.29 -5.63 14.59
C GLY A 246 8.87 -6.28 15.91
N GLY A 247 7.79 -7.07 15.89
CA GLY A 247 7.22 -7.75 17.06
C GLY A 247 6.23 -6.91 17.86
N GLN A 248 5.83 -5.73 17.38
CA GLN A 248 4.95 -4.79 18.10
C GLN A 248 3.59 -5.39 18.49
N THR A 249 3.10 -6.40 17.79
CA THR A 249 1.83 -7.10 18.11
C THR A 249 1.99 -8.22 19.12
N LEU A 250 3.23 -8.57 19.50
CA LEU A 250 3.51 -9.63 20.48
C LEU A 250 3.59 -9.12 21.93
N THR A 251 3.44 -7.80 22.11
CA THR A 251 3.54 -7.12 23.41
C THR A 251 2.26 -6.43 23.83
#